data_1dd54d7fd36a85d4537f6515953f6440
#
_entry.id   1dd54d7fd36a85d4537f6515953f6440
#
_cell.length_a   1.000
_cell.length_b   1.000
_cell.length_c   1.000
_cell.angle_alpha   90.00
_cell.angle_beta   90.00
_cell.angle_gamma   90.00
#
_symmetry.space_group_name_H-M   'P 1'
#
loop_
_entity.id
_entity.type
_entity.pdbx_description
1 polymer ?
#
loop_
_entity_poly.entity_id
_entity_poly.type
_entity_poly.pdbx_seq_one_letter_code
_entity_poly.pdbx_strand_id
1 'polypeptide(L)'
;MIDRDLIRAEFDGRCAYCGTPLEPGRRGDNIMQVDHVHARYLGGTDDPDNLVPACRLCNRYKVTYTPEEFRQQLMLIPSRLAAKNMTFRLAQRHGLIVVTDTQPTFLMDGANDD
;
A
#
# COMPACT_ATOMS: atom_id res chain seq x y z
N MET A 1 -15.63 17.74 5.09
CA MET A 1 -15.95 16.67 4.14
C MET A 1 -14.73 16.33 3.33
N ILE A 2 -14.45 15.03 3.14
CA ILE A 2 -13.31 14.58 2.38
C ILE A 2 -13.63 14.71 0.88
N ASP A 3 -12.77 15.41 0.14
CA ASP A 3 -12.90 15.53 -1.31
C ASP A 3 -12.08 14.44 -1.99
N ARG A 4 -12.75 13.37 -2.40
CA ARG A 4 -12.11 12.19 -3.00
C ARG A 4 -11.44 12.51 -4.34
N ASP A 5 -12.04 13.38 -5.14
CA ASP A 5 -11.50 13.73 -6.44
C ASP A 5 -10.20 14.53 -6.31
N LEU A 6 -10.12 15.43 -5.36
CA LEU A 6 -8.92 16.19 -5.10
C LEU A 6 -7.79 15.29 -4.60
N ILE A 7 -8.10 14.37 -3.68
CA ILE A 7 -7.13 13.42 -3.16
C ILE A 7 -6.59 12.54 -4.29
N ARG A 8 -7.48 12.04 -5.15
CA ARG A 8 -7.10 11.23 -6.30
C ARG A 8 -6.18 12.00 -7.25
N ALA A 9 -6.49 13.26 -7.51
CA ALA A 9 -5.73 14.09 -8.45
C ALA A 9 -4.31 14.37 -7.96
N GLU A 10 -4.08 14.45 -6.66
CA GLU A 10 -2.75 14.72 -6.10
C GLU A 10 -1.73 13.64 -6.46
N PHE A 11 -2.19 12.42 -6.76
CA PHE A 11 -1.33 11.30 -7.12
C PHE A 11 -1.61 10.81 -8.55
N ASP A 12 -2.18 11.68 -9.39
CA ASP A 12 -2.45 11.38 -10.80
C ASP A 12 -3.28 10.11 -10.99
N GLY A 13 -4.22 9.86 -10.08
CA GLY A 13 -5.09 8.69 -10.13
C GLY A 13 -4.42 7.38 -9.78
N ARG A 14 -3.29 7.43 -9.05
CA ARG A 14 -2.53 6.24 -8.66
C ARG A 14 -2.54 6.03 -7.16
N CYS A 15 -2.33 4.79 -6.74
CA CYS A 15 -2.17 4.45 -5.33
C CYS A 15 -0.91 5.12 -4.77
N ALA A 16 -1.05 5.79 -3.64
CA ALA A 16 0.08 6.48 -2.99
C ALA A 16 1.17 5.51 -2.52
N TYR A 17 0.84 4.25 -2.34
CA TYR A 17 1.79 3.23 -1.90
C TYR A 17 2.38 2.47 -3.09
N CYS A 18 1.64 1.59 -3.74
CA CYS A 18 2.18 0.74 -4.81
C CYS A 18 2.23 1.40 -6.18
N GLY A 19 1.58 2.56 -6.36
CA GLY A 19 1.60 3.28 -7.63
C GLY A 19 0.67 2.73 -8.71
N THR A 20 -0.13 1.71 -8.41
CA THR A 20 -1.05 1.15 -9.40
C THR A 20 -2.10 2.18 -9.81
N PRO A 21 -2.50 2.23 -11.08
CA PRO A 21 -3.65 3.06 -11.47
C PRO A 21 -4.90 2.62 -10.72
N LEU A 22 -5.65 3.61 -10.21
CA LEU A 22 -6.85 3.35 -9.44
C LEU A 22 -8.06 3.26 -10.37
N GLU A 23 -8.94 2.30 -10.08
CA GLU A 23 -10.13 2.03 -10.87
C GLU A 23 -11.39 2.48 -10.14
N PRO A 24 -12.43 2.89 -10.89
CA PRO A 24 -13.72 3.13 -10.28
C PRO A 24 -14.41 1.83 -9.93
N GLY A 25 -15.42 1.89 -9.06
CA GLY A 25 -16.22 0.73 -8.73
C GLY A 25 -16.17 0.38 -7.26
N ARG A 26 -16.70 -0.82 -6.95
CA ARG A 26 -16.87 -1.28 -5.57
C ARG A 26 -16.10 -2.56 -5.27
N ARG A 27 -15.52 -3.20 -6.27
CA ARG A 27 -14.87 -4.51 -6.14
C ARG A 27 -13.52 -4.51 -6.83
N GLY A 28 -12.64 -5.34 -6.32
CA GLY A 28 -11.32 -5.54 -6.88
C GLY A 28 -10.23 -4.85 -6.09
N ASP A 29 -9.02 -5.31 -6.30
CA ASP A 29 -7.85 -4.84 -5.57
C ASP A 29 -7.49 -3.40 -5.88
N ASN A 30 -7.87 -2.90 -7.07
CA ASN A 30 -7.40 -1.61 -7.58
C ASN A 30 -8.40 -0.47 -7.41
N ILE A 31 -9.53 -0.72 -6.76
CA ILE A 31 -10.47 0.37 -6.51
C ILE A 31 -9.89 1.36 -5.53
N MET A 32 -10.24 2.64 -5.71
CA MET A 32 -9.75 3.69 -4.84
C MET A 32 -10.42 3.68 -3.48
N GLN A 33 -9.61 3.80 -2.45
CA GLN A 33 -10.04 4.10 -1.09
C GLN A 33 -9.23 5.29 -0.59
N VAL A 34 -9.76 6.03 0.36
CA VAL A 34 -9.03 7.10 1.02
C VAL A 34 -8.40 6.53 2.27
N ASP A 35 -7.09 6.63 2.37
CA ASP A 35 -6.35 6.17 3.53
C ASP A 35 -5.88 7.35 4.37
N HIS A 36 -5.98 7.21 5.68
CA HIS A 36 -5.37 8.12 6.63
C HIS A 36 -3.93 7.66 6.86
N VAL A 37 -2.95 8.47 6.46
CA VAL A 37 -1.53 8.13 6.63
C VAL A 37 -1.26 7.83 8.10
N HIS A 38 -1.74 8.70 8.98
CA HIS A 38 -1.84 8.43 10.41
C HIS A 38 -3.28 8.03 10.71
N ALA A 39 -3.51 6.82 11.18
CA ALA A 39 -4.84 6.24 11.31
C ALA A 39 -5.72 7.04 12.28
N ARG A 40 -7.00 7.21 11.92
CA ARG A 40 -7.96 7.89 12.81
C ARG A 40 -8.04 7.22 14.18
N TYR A 41 -8.00 5.92 14.22
CA TYR A 41 -8.01 5.14 15.46
C TYR A 41 -6.88 5.55 16.40
N LEU A 42 -5.74 5.99 15.85
CA LEU A 42 -4.57 6.42 16.60
C LEU A 42 -4.47 7.94 16.74
N GLY A 43 -5.54 8.66 16.47
CA GLY A 43 -5.60 10.11 16.60
C GLY A 43 -5.36 10.90 15.33
N GLY A 44 -5.30 10.23 14.18
CA GLY A 44 -5.13 10.91 12.90
C GLY A 44 -6.35 11.73 12.51
N THR A 45 -6.12 12.83 11.79
CA THR A 45 -7.15 13.79 11.39
C THR A 45 -7.61 13.56 9.96
N ASP A 46 -8.69 14.27 9.58
CA ASP A 46 -9.18 14.33 8.20
C ASP A 46 -8.55 15.47 7.40
N ASP A 47 -7.46 16.05 7.91
CA ASP A 47 -6.75 17.11 7.17
C ASP A 47 -6.23 16.56 5.83
N PRO A 48 -6.29 17.37 4.75
CA PRO A 48 -5.88 16.90 3.42
C PRO A 48 -4.45 16.34 3.39
N ASP A 49 -3.54 16.85 4.20
CA ASP A 49 -2.16 16.37 4.25
C ASP A 49 -2.01 15.02 4.97
N ASN A 50 -3.07 14.56 5.64
CA ASN A 50 -3.13 13.22 6.24
C ASN A 50 -3.91 12.20 5.39
N LEU A 51 -4.38 12.59 4.20
CA LEU A 51 -5.21 11.74 3.36
C LEU A 51 -4.52 11.46 2.04
N VAL A 52 -4.49 10.19 1.65
CA VAL A 52 -3.92 9.76 0.38
C VAL A 52 -4.86 8.78 -0.31
N PRO A 53 -4.84 8.72 -1.66
CA PRO A 53 -5.56 7.67 -2.37
C PRO A 53 -4.79 6.37 -2.27
N ALA A 54 -5.48 5.30 -1.98
CA ALA A 54 -4.86 3.98 -1.90
C ALA A 54 -5.70 2.96 -2.64
N CYS A 55 -5.06 1.97 -3.24
CA CYS A 55 -5.79 0.83 -3.77
C CYS A 55 -6.29 -0.02 -2.60
N ARG A 56 -7.38 -0.72 -2.84
CA ARG A 56 -7.99 -1.54 -1.80
C ARG A 56 -7.01 -2.57 -1.23
N LEU A 57 -6.17 -3.15 -2.07
CA LEU A 57 -5.20 -4.15 -1.62
C LEU A 57 -4.23 -3.56 -0.60
N CYS A 58 -3.59 -2.44 -0.92
CA CYS A 58 -2.66 -1.78 0.02
C CYS A 58 -3.37 -1.31 1.28
N ASN A 59 -4.54 -0.69 1.12
CA ASN A 59 -5.27 -0.14 2.25
C ASN A 59 -5.70 -1.25 3.24
N ARG A 60 -6.14 -2.39 2.74
CA ARG A 60 -6.53 -3.52 3.58
C ARG A 60 -5.36 -4.09 4.36
N TYR A 61 -4.19 -4.18 3.75
CA TYR A 61 -3.01 -4.73 4.41
C TYR A 61 -2.42 -3.73 5.42
N LYS A 62 -2.39 -2.44 5.06
CA LYS A 62 -1.85 -1.40 5.93
C LYS A 62 -2.63 -1.25 7.23
N VAL A 63 -3.95 -1.34 7.17
CA VAL A 63 -4.84 -1.17 8.33
C VAL A 63 -4.49 0.12 9.07
N THR A 64 -4.00 0.02 10.32
CA THR A 64 -3.63 1.17 11.15
C THR A 64 -2.12 1.41 11.22
N TYR A 65 -1.33 0.66 10.47
CA TYR A 65 0.11 0.86 10.44
C TYR A 65 0.48 2.26 9.93
N THR A 66 1.56 2.80 10.45
CA THR A 66 2.22 3.95 9.82
C THR A 66 2.83 3.49 8.49
N PRO A 67 3.18 4.41 7.57
CA PRO A 67 3.84 4.02 6.33
C PRO A 67 5.12 3.22 6.56
N GLU A 68 5.91 3.57 7.56
CA GLU A 68 7.13 2.84 7.86
C GLU A 68 6.86 1.45 8.40
N GLU A 69 5.88 1.32 9.29
CA GLU A 69 5.46 0.00 9.78
C GLU A 69 4.89 -0.86 8.66
N PHE A 70 4.11 -0.26 7.76
CA PHE A 70 3.58 -0.95 6.59
C PHE A 70 4.71 -1.50 5.72
N ARG A 71 5.74 -0.67 5.46
CA ARG A 71 6.92 -1.09 4.69
C ARG A 71 7.61 -2.29 5.33
N GLN A 72 7.80 -2.25 6.65
CA GLN A 72 8.39 -3.36 7.39
C GLN A 72 7.55 -4.63 7.29
N GLN A 73 6.23 -4.52 7.39
CA GLN A 73 5.34 -5.67 7.26
C GLN A 73 5.39 -6.28 5.86
N LEU A 74 5.48 -5.45 4.82
CA LEU A 74 5.62 -5.94 3.45
C LEU A 74 6.90 -6.76 3.29
N MET A 75 8.00 -6.32 3.87
CA MET A 75 9.28 -7.02 3.79
C MET A 75 9.24 -8.40 4.47
N LEU A 76 8.34 -8.60 5.41
CA LEU A 76 8.19 -9.88 6.11
C LEU A 76 7.33 -10.89 5.34
N ILE A 77 6.59 -10.44 4.31
CA ILE A 77 5.66 -11.33 3.59
C ILE A 77 6.37 -12.55 3.00
N PRO A 78 7.50 -12.41 2.26
CA PRO A 78 8.13 -13.59 1.67
C PRO A 78 8.53 -14.66 2.70
N SER A 79 9.10 -14.26 3.83
CA SER A 79 9.50 -15.20 4.86
C SER A 79 8.29 -15.88 5.52
N ARG A 80 7.19 -15.13 5.71
CA ARG A 80 5.95 -15.67 6.25
C ARG A 80 5.32 -16.70 5.31
N LEU A 81 5.33 -16.40 4.00
CA LEU A 81 4.86 -17.34 2.98
C LEU A 81 5.73 -18.60 2.96
N ALA A 82 7.04 -18.44 2.98
CA ALA A 82 7.96 -19.57 2.96
C ALA A 82 7.75 -20.49 4.17
N ALA A 83 7.46 -19.91 5.34
CA ALA A 83 7.24 -20.67 6.56
C ALA A 83 5.96 -21.53 6.52
N LYS A 84 4.93 -21.08 5.79
CA LYS A 84 3.60 -21.69 5.85
C LYS A 84 3.11 -22.29 4.54
N ASN A 85 3.79 -22.03 3.43
CA ASN A 85 3.29 -22.42 2.12
C ASN A 85 4.34 -23.23 1.37
N MET A 86 4.09 -24.54 1.26
CA MET A 86 5.00 -25.46 0.57
C MET A 86 5.13 -25.11 -0.91
N THR A 87 4.03 -24.71 -1.55
CA THR A 87 4.04 -24.38 -2.98
C THR A 87 4.93 -23.17 -3.24
N PHE A 88 4.91 -22.19 -2.35
CA PHE A 88 5.78 -21.03 -2.45
C PHE A 88 7.26 -21.46 -2.38
N ARG A 89 7.60 -22.32 -1.41
CA ARG A 89 8.98 -22.81 -1.28
C ARG A 89 9.42 -23.58 -2.52
N LEU A 90 8.51 -24.40 -3.08
CA LEU A 90 8.80 -25.15 -4.28
C LEU A 90 9.08 -24.24 -5.46
N ALA A 91 8.24 -23.22 -5.65
CA ALA A 91 8.42 -22.26 -6.72
C ALA A 91 9.75 -21.49 -6.59
N GLN A 92 10.16 -21.17 -5.37
CA GLN A 92 11.46 -20.53 -5.13
C GLN A 92 12.61 -21.45 -5.55
N ARG A 93 12.55 -22.74 -5.18
CA ARG A 93 13.61 -23.69 -5.51
C ARG A 93 13.79 -23.90 -7.00
N HIS A 94 12.70 -23.76 -7.76
CA HIS A 94 12.74 -23.91 -9.22
C HIS A 94 12.95 -22.57 -9.94
N GLY A 95 13.24 -21.52 -9.20
CA GLY A 95 13.52 -20.21 -9.79
C GLY A 95 12.32 -19.50 -10.39
N LEU A 96 11.10 -19.96 -10.09
CA LEU A 96 9.87 -19.35 -10.59
C LEU A 96 9.48 -18.11 -9.78
N ILE A 97 9.90 -18.06 -8.53
CA ILE A 97 9.72 -16.90 -7.65
C ILE A 97 11.09 -16.55 -7.09
N VAL A 98 11.47 -15.27 -7.25
CA VAL A 98 12.72 -14.75 -6.70
C VAL A 98 12.36 -13.70 -5.66
N VAL A 99 12.84 -13.90 -4.43
CA VAL A 99 12.65 -12.93 -3.34
C VAL A 99 13.85 -12.01 -3.31
N THR A 100 13.58 -10.70 -3.28
CA THR A 100 14.63 -9.70 -3.12
C THR A 100 14.60 -9.16 -1.69
N ASP A 101 15.69 -8.56 -1.26
CA ASP A 101 15.78 -7.84 -0.01
C ASP A 101 15.62 -6.33 -0.19
N THR A 102 15.18 -5.92 -1.40
CA THR A 102 14.95 -4.51 -1.71
C THR A 102 13.78 -3.99 -0.90
N GLN A 103 13.99 -2.86 -0.24
CA GLN A 103 12.95 -2.21 0.53
C GLN A 103 11.90 -1.61 -0.42
N PRO A 104 10.59 -1.84 -0.18
CA PRO A 104 9.55 -1.24 -1.02
C PRO A 104 9.63 0.29 -1.02
N THR A 105 9.48 0.88 -2.20
CA THR A 105 9.39 2.33 -2.36
C THR A 105 7.95 2.69 -2.65
N PHE A 106 7.39 3.60 -1.86
CA PHE A 106 6.03 4.07 -2.08
C PHE A 106 6.02 5.27 -3.01
N LEU A 107 4.95 5.40 -3.79
CA LEU A 107 4.78 6.55 -4.67
C LEU A 107 4.82 7.86 -3.88
N MET A 108 4.19 7.88 -2.72
CA MET A 108 4.16 9.08 -1.85
C MET A 108 5.55 9.48 -1.33
N ASP A 109 6.52 8.57 -1.32
CA ASP A 109 7.89 8.92 -0.89
C ASP A 109 8.50 9.97 -1.81
N GLY A 110 8.28 9.86 -3.12
CA GLY A 110 8.77 10.85 -4.08
C GLY A 110 8.09 12.20 -3.99
N ALA A 111 6.87 12.26 -3.48
CA ALA A 111 6.12 13.51 -3.35
C ALA A 111 6.73 14.45 -2.32
N ASN A 112 7.59 13.96 -1.44
CA ASN A 112 8.26 14.73 -0.41
C ASN A 112 9.70 15.08 -0.75
N ASP A 113 10.17 14.67 -1.93
CA ASP A 113 11.54 14.92 -2.39
C ASP A 113 11.57 16.18 -3.24
N ASP A 114 11.75 17.31 -2.63
CA ASP A 114 11.94 18.58 -3.33
C ASP A 114 13.39 19.01 -3.29
#